data_755f8108242a91bfbfa7ebf21c3bb4e6
#
_entry.id   755f8108242a91bfbfa7ebf21c3bb4e6
#
_cell.length_a   1.000
_cell.length_b   1.000
_cell.length_c   1.000
_cell.angle_alpha   90.00
_cell.angle_beta   90.00
_cell.angle_gamma   90.00
#
_symmetry.space_group_name_H-M   'P 1'
#
loop_
_entity.id
_entity.type
_entity.pdbx_description
1 polymer ?
#
loop_
_entity_poly.entity_id
_entity_poly.type
_entity_poly.pdbx_seq_one_letter_code
_entity_poly.pdbx_strand_id
1 'polypeptide(L)'
;MKHRIVVLGAGYAGATAAGRLAKRLHRDDVLITLVNADPDFVERVRMHQLAAGQDLRPRPLREYFAGTGVRVVTALVTGVDVDRKTVDLEGGESLGYDSLVYALGSTGADHGIPGVAEYAHGVAGKQAALRLRARLSELVPGATVVVVGGGLTAIEAATEIAETRPDLAVSIAARGVVGDWLSEKAQRHLRGAFDRLGITVHDHIDITRVAAGAVIDGAAREIPAELTVWTAGFAAHPLAAATALEVSDTGQIVVDATMRSVSHPDVYAVGDAALADGAGGKPLRMSCASGGPMAWQAADALAARLTGREVPETTIGYNFQCISLGRRDGIIQFVTPDDQAKSTAITGRAAARVKEFVCSGAAWSIGHPTLLLPSRRRHVAATGVVESGLVTPRRG
;
A
#
# COMPACT_ATOMS: atom_id res chain seq x y z
N MET A 1 12.10 12.45 30.39
CA MET A 1 12.59 11.91 29.10
C MET A 1 11.51 12.15 28.02
N LYS A 2 11.91 12.33 26.74
CA LYS A 2 10.91 12.40 25.63
C LYS A 2 10.35 11.01 25.33
N HIS A 3 9.05 10.93 25.04
CA HIS A 3 8.40 9.72 24.57
C HIS A 3 8.87 9.42 23.14
N ARG A 4 9.45 8.24 22.92
CA ARG A 4 10.05 7.83 21.64
C ARG A 4 9.01 7.14 20.79
N ILE A 5 8.71 7.73 19.63
CA ILE A 5 7.81 7.15 18.63
C ILE A 5 8.65 6.75 17.43
N VAL A 6 8.66 5.46 17.09
CA VAL A 6 9.32 4.96 15.88
C VAL A 6 8.25 4.61 14.85
N VAL A 7 8.42 5.09 13.61
CA VAL A 7 7.55 4.79 12.47
C VAL A 7 8.38 4.01 11.45
N LEU A 8 7.97 2.80 11.11
CA LEU A 8 8.66 1.93 10.16
C LEU A 8 8.00 1.99 8.79
N GLY A 9 8.76 2.43 7.80
CA GLY A 9 8.30 2.61 6.43
C GLY A 9 7.73 4.01 6.17
N ALA A 10 8.18 4.62 5.08
CA ALA A 10 7.75 5.95 4.63
C ALA A 10 6.93 5.89 3.34
N GLY A 11 6.11 4.85 3.16
CA GLY A 11 5.05 4.84 2.16
C GLY A 11 3.93 5.82 2.51
N TYR A 12 2.82 5.78 1.75
CA TYR A 12 1.67 6.67 1.97
C TYR A 12 1.18 6.67 3.42
N ALA A 13 1.07 5.51 4.05
CA ALA A 13 0.58 5.40 5.42
C ALA A 13 1.60 5.90 6.45
N GLY A 14 2.83 5.38 6.44
CA GLY A 14 3.81 5.71 7.47
C GLY A 14 4.27 7.16 7.43
N ALA A 15 4.53 7.72 6.24
CA ALA A 15 4.89 9.13 6.09
C ALA A 15 3.76 10.06 6.58
N THR A 16 2.50 9.72 6.25
CA THR A 16 1.33 10.46 6.74
C THR A 16 1.21 10.38 8.26
N ALA A 17 1.39 9.19 8.85
CA ALA A 17 1.32 9.01 10.30
C ALA A 17 2.39 9.82 11.03
N ALA A 18 3.66 9.74 10.58
CA ALA A 18 4.77 10.50 11.16
C ALA A 18 4.53 12.02 11.11
N GLY A 19 4.12 12.52 9.95
CA GLY A 19 3.82 13.95 9.75
C GLY A 19 2.64 14.42 10.61
N ARG A 20 1.57 13.59 10.73
CA ARG A 20 0.39 13.93 11.52
C ARG A 20 0.70 13.92 13.03
N LEU A 21 1.45 12.95 13.52
CA LEU A 21 1.94 12.94 14.92
C LEU A 21 2.75 14.19 15.24
N ALA A 22 3.65 14.63 14.33
CA ALA A 22 4.44 15.85 14.51
C ALA A 22 3.58 17.13 14.51
N LYS A 23 2.37 17.11 13.93
CA LYS A 23 1.39 18.21 14.01
C LYS A 23 0.50 18.14 15.23
N ARG A 24 0.35 16.98 15.87
CA ARG A 24 -0.50 16.75 17.06
C ARG A 24 0.24 16.88 18.39
N LEU A 25 1.51 16.44 18.43
CA LEU A 25 2.30 16.37 19.68
C LEU A 25 3.34 17.48 19.77
N HIS A 26 3.60 17.93 21.00
CA HIS A 26 4.61 18.95 21.24
C HIS A 26 6.01 18.35 21.12
N ARG A 27 6.90 19.01 20.37
CA ARG A 27 8.24 18.51 20.06
C ARG A 27 9.18 18.36 21.27
N ASP A 28 8.85 19.05 22.37
CA ASP A 28 9.66 18.93 23.60
C ASP A 28 9.37 17.64 24.35
N ASP A 29 8.19 17.05 24.14
CA ASP A 29 7.74 15.86 24.86
C ASP A 29 7.97 14.57 24.07
N VAL A 30 8.11 14.65 22.74
CA VAL A 30 8.24 13.47 21.89
C VAL A 30 9.48 13.53 21.00
N LEU A 31 10.01 12.35 20.69
CA LEU A 31 11.00 12.12 19.64
C LEU A 31 10.39 11.18 18.59
N ILE A 32 10.10 11.69 17.39
CA ILE A 32 9.54 10.90 16.31
C ILE A 32 10.66 10.55 15.33
N THR A 33 10.92 9.26 15.14
CA THR A 33 11.88 8.74 14.17
C THR A 33 11.16 7.97 13.08
N LEU A 34 11.33 8.37 11.81
CA LEU A 34 10.81 7.70 10.63
C LEU A 34 11.94 6.93 9.95
N VAL A 35 11.83 5.61 9.89
CA VAL A 35 12.82 4.72 9.29
C VAL A 35 12.32 4.25 7.92
N ASN A 36 13.13 4.36 6.88
CA ASN A 36 12.81 3.89 5.54
C ASN A 36 14.07 3.47 4.78
N ALA A 37 14.00 2.41 4.01
CA ALA A 37 15.15 1.91 3.24
C ALA A 37 15.50 2.80 2.03
N ASP A 38 14.51 3.43 1.38
CA ASP A 38 14.73 4.38 0.29
C ASP A 38 14.79 5.81 0.87
N PRO A 39 15.77 6.66 0.48
CA PRO A 39 15.82 8.06 0.92
C PRO A 39 14.68 8.92 0.37
N ASP A 40 14.02 8.43 -0.69
CA ASP A 40 12.90 9.10 -1.33
C ASP A 40 11.55 8.48 -0.91
N PHE A 41 10.53 9.31 -0.96
CA PHE A 41 9.16 8.81 -0.97
C PHE A 41 8.85 8.14 -2.32
N VAL A 42 8.53 6.85 -2.30
CA VAL A 42 8.21 6.07 -3.48
C VAL A 42 6.72 6.15 -3.77
N GLU A 43 6.35 6.76 -4.91
CA GLU A 43 4.96 6.82 -5.39
C GLU A 43 4.50 5.44 -5.89
N ARG A 44 4.21 4.52 -4.98
CA ARG A 44 3.90 3.12 -5.28
C ARG A 44 2.76 2.95 -6.30
N VAL A 45 1.80 3.86 -6.31
CA VAL A 45 0.68 3.88 -7.27
C VAL A 45 1.12 4.15 -8.71
N ARG A 46 2.40 4.52 -8.95
CA ARG A 46 2.97 4.80 -10.27
C ARG A 46 4.03 3.79 -10.71
N MET A 47 4.18 2.68 -9.98
CA MET A 47 5.25 1.71 -10.30
C MET A 47 5.08 1.04 -11.67
N HIS A 48 3.84 0.85 -12.13
CA HIS A 48 3.56 0.41 -13.50
C HIS A 48 4.06 1.41 -14.55
N GLN A 49 3.98 2.71 -14.27
CA GLN A 49 4.50 3.78 -15.15
C GLN A 49 6.03 3.76 -15.19
N LEU A 50 6.67 3.63 -14.01
CA LEU A 50 8.12 3.51 -13.91
C LEU A 50 8.63 2.27 -14.67
N ALA A 51 7.96 1.14 -14.51
CA ALA A 51 8.28 -0.11 -15.20
C ALA A 51 8.15 0.01 -16.72
N ALA A 52 7.15 0.73 -17.21
CA ALA A 52 6.92 0.98 -18.62
C ALA A 52 7.81 2.09 -19.22
N GLY A 53 8.78 2.61 -18.48
CA GLY A 53 9.81 3.52 -19.01
C GLY A 53 9.64 4.99 -18.65
N GLN A 54 8.61 5.36 -17.85
CA GLN A 54 8.46 6.75 -17.42
C GLN A 54 9.40 7.10 -16.27
N ASP A 55 9.94 8.31 -16.28
CA ASP A 55 10.72 8.82 -15.18
C ASP A 55 9.80 9.52 -14.17
N LEU A 56 9.94 9.12 -12.91
CA LEU A 56 9.22 9.74 -11.81
C LEU A 56 10.10 10.77 -11.12
N ARG A 57 9.49 11.90 -10.73
CA ARG A 57 10.20 12.95 -10.02
C ARG A 57 10.70 12.42 -8.66
N PRO A 58 12.00 12.57 -8.32
CA PRO A 58 12.50 12.29 -6.98
C PRO A 58 11.77 13.09 -5.91
N ARG A 59 11.54 12.48 -4.76
CA ARG A 59 10.81 13.09 -3.63
C ARG A 59 11.54 12.80 -2.31
N PRO A 60 12.64 13.52 -2.02
CA PRO A 60 13.46 13.27 -0.85
C PRO A 60 12.66 13.39 0.45
N LEU A 61 12.64 12.34 1.26
CA LEU A 61 11.93 12.33 2.55
C LEU A 61 12.41 13.43 3.48
N ARG A 62 13.72 13.76 3.45
CA ARG A 62 14.29 14.83 4.26
C ARG A 62 13.68 16.20 3.96
N GLU A 63 13.30 16.46 2.71
CA GLU A 63 12.62 17.71 2.32
C GLU A 63 11.19 17.75 2.86
N TYR A 64 10.43 16.65 2.77
CA TYR A 64 9.08 16.57 3.31
C TYR A 64 9.02 16.81 4.81
N PHE A 65 10.04 16.32 5.54
CA PHE A 65 10.08 16.41 7.00
C PHE A 65 10.95 17.56 7.53
N ALA A 66 11.50 18.41 6.66
CA ALA A 66 12.27 19.59 7.07
C ALA A 66 11.43 20.50 7.99
N GLY A 67 12.00 20.89 9.12
CA GLY A 67 11.33 21.76 10.10
C GLY A 67 10.17 21.15 10.89
N THR A 68 9.78 19.89 10.61
CA THR A 68 8.67 19.23 11.33
C THR A 68 9.04 18.72 12.71
N GLY A 69 10.32 18.42 12.93
CA GLY A 69 10.84 17.74 14.14
C GLY A 69 10.87 16.21 14.01
N VAL A 70 10.49 15.64 12.87
CA VAL A 70 10.65 14.21 12.57
C VAL A 70 12.09 13.95 12.14
N ARG A 71 12.75 13.00 12.80
CA ARG A 71 14.07 12.49 12.41
C ARG A 71 13.87 11.43 11.33
N VAL A 72 14.39 11.64 10.13
CA VAL A 72 14.38 10.64 9.06
C VAL A 72 15.68 9.84 9.10
N VAL A 73 15.57 8.52 9.19
CA VAL A 73 16.68 7.56 9.16
C VAL A 73 16.52 6.70 7.89
N THR A 74 17.53 6.74 7.03
CA THR A 74 17.59 5.90 5.82
C THR A 74 18.32 4.62 6.18
N ALA A 75 17.56 3.55 6.44
CA ALA A 75 18.08 2.22 6.77
C ALA A 75 17.02 1.13 6.49
N LEU A 76 17.46 -0.08 6.20
CA LEU A 76 16.59 -1.25 6.13
C LEU A 76 16.31 -1.75 7.56
N VAL A 77 15.05 -2.01 7.87
CA VAL A 77 14.64 -2.66 9.12
C VAL A 77 14.86 -4.17 8.95
N THR A 78 15.66 -4.77 9.82
CA THR A 78 16.03 -6.19 9.78
C THR A 78 15.37 -7.01 10.88
N GLY A 79 14.93 -6.37 11.99
CA GLY A 79 14.25 -7.03 13.10
C GLY A 79 13.35 -6.08 13.86
N VAL A 80 12.34 -6.63 14.53
CA VAL A 80 11.51 -5.92 15.51
C VAL A 80 11.26 -6.85 16.69
N ASP A 81 11.73 -6.46 17.87
CA ASP A 81 11.43 -7.13 19.13
C ASP A 81 10.39 -6.28 19.88
N VAL A 82 9.15 -6.75 19.87
CA VAL A 82 8.02 -6.00 20.44
C VAL A 82 7.96 -6.09 21.94
N ASP A 83 8.54 -7.14 22.54
CA ASP A 83 8.62 -7.32 23.99
C ASP A 83 9.71 -6.42 24.60
N ARG A 84 10.88 -6.35 23.94
CA ARG A 84 11.98 -5.45 24.34
C ARG A 84 11.81 -4.03 23.84
N LYS A 85 10.84 -3.80 22.95
CA LYS A 85 10.55 -2.49 22.31
C LYS A 85 11.78 -1.95 21.57
N THR A 86 12.37 -2.79 20.73
CA THR A 86 13.52 -2.44 19.89
C THR A 86 13.28 -2.76 18.42
N VAL A 87 13.92 -1.99 17.55
CA VAL A 87 13.94 -2.16 16.12
C VAL A 87 15.38 -2.24 15.66
N ASP A 88 15.74 -3.33 15.01
CA ASP A 88 17.08 -3.56 14.49
C ASP A 88 17.18 -3.07 13.04
N LEU A 89 18.27 -2.38 12.74
CA LEU A 89 18.56 -1.81 11.45
C LEU A 89 19.75 -2.51 10.80
N GLU A 90 19.78 -2.50 9.47
CA GLU A 90 20.96 -2.91 8.72
C GLU A 90 22.18 -2.10 9.18
N GLY A 91 23.32 -2.78 9.39
CA GLY A 91 24.52 -2.18 9.96
C GLY A 91 24.65 -2.30 11.47
N GLY A 92 23.67 -2.93 12.17
CA GLY A 92 23.76 -3.31 13.59
C GLY A 92 23.31 -2.22 14.57
N GLU A 93 22.80 -1.08 14.10
CA GLU A 93 22.13 -0.10 14.98
C GLU A 93 20.76 -0.63 15.42
N SER A 94 20.42 -0.42 16.70
CA SER A 94 19.11 -0.74 17.25
C SER A 94 18.46 0.50 17.86
N LEU A 95 17.17 0.72 17.56
CA LEU A 95 16.36 1.83 18.02
C LEU A 95 15.36 1.37 19.08
N GLY A 96 15.44 1.88 20.29
CA GLY A 96 14.40 1.66 21.30
C GLY A 96 13.21 2.60 21.11
N TYR A 97 12.00 2.13 21.38
CA TYR A 97 10.78 2.93 21.30
C TYR A 97 9.89 2.79 22.54
N ASP A 98 9.00 3.75 22.73
CA ASP A 98 7.91 3.69 23.70
C ASP A 98 6.57 3.45 22.98
N SER A 99 6.44 3.91 21.74
CA SER A 99 5.34 3.53 20.81
C SER A 99 5.90 3.27 19.41
N LEU A 100 5.36 2.26 18.73
CA LEU A 100 5.72 1.85 17.38
C LEU A 100 4.54 2.06 16.43
N VAL A 101 4.80 2.65 15.25
CA VAL A 101 3.87 2.63 14.12
C VAL A 101 4.48 1.75 13.01
N TYR A 102 3.95 0.56 12.84
CA TYR A 102 4.39 -0.40 11.84
C TYR A 102 3.69 -0.11 10.51
N ALA A 103 4.45 0.33 9.50
CA ALA A 103 3.94 0.71 8.19
C ALA A 103 4.84 0.21 7.05
N LEU A 104 5.47 -0.97 7.19
CA LEU A 104 6.37 -1.55 6.18
C LEU A 104 5.64 -1.99 4.90
N GLY A 105 4.31 -1.95 4.90
CA GLY A 105 3.50 -2.19 3.73
C GLY A 105 3.47 -3.65 3.29
N SER A 106 3.43 -3.86 1.97
CA SER A 106 3.33 -5.17 1.34
C SER A 106 4.36 -5.36 0.25
N THR A 107 4.62 -6.62 -0.09
CA THR A 107 5.45 -7.08 -1.21
C THR A 107 4.58 -7.81 -2.23
N GLY A 108 5.12 -8.14 -3.40
CA GLY A 108 4.45 -9.07 -4.30
C GLY A 108 4.39 -10.47 -3.68
N ALA A 109 3.24 -11.11 -3.77
CA ALA A 109 3.05 -12.49 -3.34
C ALA A 109 3.28 -13.45 -4.50
N ASP A 110 4.13 -14.46 -4.32
CA ASP A 110 4.33 -15.54 -5.29
C ASP A 110 3.34 -16.69 -5.10
N HIS A 111 2.63 -16.71 -3.97
CA HIS A 111 1.69 -17.76 -3.55
C HIS A 111 2.31 -19.17 -3.54
N GLY A 112 3.63 -19.28 -3.44
CA GLY A 112 4.35 -20.54 -3.53
C GLY A 112 4.31 -21.18 -4.93
N ILE A 113 3.96 -20.42 -5.97
CA ILE A 113 3.89 -20.93 -7.34
C ILE A 113 5.30 -21.11 -7.89
N PRO A 114 5.69 -22.34 -8.30
CA PRO A 114 7.01 -22.63 -8.81
C PRO A 114 7.42 -21.73 -9.98
N GLY A 115 8.65 -21.22 -9.92
CA GLY A 115 9.26 -20.41 -10.96
C GLY A 115 8.89 -18.93 -10.94
N VAL A 116 7.96 -18.48 -10.09
CA VAL A 116 7.61 -17.04 -9.99
C VAL A 116 8.82 -16.22 -9.53
N ALA A 117 9.48 -16.65 -8.47
CA ALA A 117 10.65 -15.94 -7.94
C ALA A 117 11.84 -15.90 -8.93
N GLU A 118 11.94 -16.89 -9.84
CA GLU A 118 13.06 -17.06 -10.77
C GLU A 118 12.80 -16.36 -12.12
N TYR A 119 11.59 -16.51 -12.68
CA TYR A 119 11.28 -16.12 -14.06
C TYR A 119 10.30 -14.96 -14.19
N ALA A 120 9.64 -14.53 -13.10
CA ALA A 120 8.68 -13.44 -13.19
C ALA A 120 9.22 -12.12 -12.63
N HIS A 121 8.67 -11.03 -13.13
CA HIS A 121 8.99 -9.67 -12.70
C HIS A 121 7.75 -9.00 -12.13
N GLY A 122 7.88 -8.32 -10.99
CA GLY A 122 6.77 -7.63 -10.34
C GLY A 122 6.84 -6.11 -10.46
N VAL A 123 5.76 -5.44 -10.03
CA VAL A 123 5.66 -3.98 -9.93
C VAL A 123 5.40 -3.51 -8.49
N ALA A 124 5.59 -4.37 -7.50
CA ALA A 124 5.22 -4.09 -6.12
C ALA A 124 6.11 -3.05 -5.40
N GLY A 125 7.20 -2.60 -6.02
CA GLY A 125 8.10 -1.60 -5.44
C GLY A 125 9.08 -1.06 -6.47
N LYS A 126 9.82 0.00 -6.11
CA LYS A 126 10.73 0.74 -7.01
C LYS A 126 11.77 -0.17 -7.66
N GLN A 127 12.43 -1.03 -6.90
CA GLN A 127 13.46 -1.92 -7.43
C GLN A 127 12.87 -2.98 -8.38
N ALA A 128 11.70 -3.53 -8.06
CA ALA A 128 11.02 -4.47 -8.94
C ALA A 128 10.60 -3.79 -10.26
N ALA A 129 10.04 -2.59 -10.19
CA ALA A 129 9.66 -1.80 -11.36
C ALA A 129 10.87 -1.45 -12.25
N LEU A 130 12.02 -1.11 -11.66
CA LEU A 130 13.26 -0.83 -12.41
C LEU A 130 13.83 -2.09 -13.08
N ARG A 131 13.77 -3.26 -12.41
CA ARG A 131 14.16 -4.52 -13.05
C ARG A 131 13.23 -4.87 -14.21
N LEU A 132 11.92 -4.70 -14.05
CA LEU A 132 10.96 -4.92 -15.13
C LEU A 132 11.20 -3.95 -16.29
N ARG A 133 11.49 -2.67 -16.02
CA ARG A 133 11.85 -1.67 -17.04
C ARG A 133 13.08 -2.11 -17.87
N ALA A 134 14.13 -2.58 -17.20
CA ALA A 134 15.32 -3.07 -17.87
C ALA A 134 14.98 -4.25 -18.80
N ARG A 135 14.22 -5.24 -18.31
CA ARG A 135 13.82 -6.41 -19.12
C ARG A 135 12.94 -6.01 -20.32
N LEU A 136 11.97 -5.10 -20.12
CA LEU A 136 11.14 -4.60 -21.22
C LEU A 136 11.96 -3.91 -22.33
N SER A 137 13.05 -3.21 -21.95
CA SER A 137 13.92 -2.53 -22.93
C SER A 137 14.77 -3.49 -23.77
N GLU A 138 14.98 -4.73 -23.31
CA GLU A 138 15.75 -5.76 -24.01
C GLU A 138 14.90 -6.58 -25.00
N LEU A 139 13.56 -6.51 -24.91
CA LEU A 139 12.67 -7.28 -25.76
C LEU A 139 12.68 -6.76 -27.20
N VAL A 140 12.72 -7.68 -28.15
CA VAL A 140 12.61 -7.39 -29.56
C VAL A 140 11.16 -7.22 -30.00
N PRO A 141 10.86 -6.51 -31.10
CA PRO A 141 9.51 -6.44 -31.65
C PRO A 141 8.89 -7.82 -31.87
N GLY A 142 7.62 -7.97 -31.50
CA GLY A 142 6.88 -9.23 -31.57
C GLY A 142 7.05 -10.12 -30.34
N ALA A 143 7.93 -9.80 -29.39
CA ALA A 143 8.11 -10.58 -28.18
C ALA A 143 6.82 -10.63 -27.33
N THR A 144 6.59 -11.78 -26.70
CA THR A 144 5.38 -12.05 -25.92
C THR A 144 5.54 -11.63 -24.46
N VAL A 145 4.60 -10.82 -23.96
CA VAL A 145 4.54 -10.40 -22.55
C VAL A 145 3.23 -10.88 -21.95
N VAL A 146 3.30 -11.67 -20.90
CA VAL A 146 2.12 -12.13 -20.15
C VAL A 146 2.07 -11.46 -18.78
N VAL A 147 1.01 -10.68 -18.54
CA VAL A 147 0.70 -10.11 -17.22
C VAL A 147 -0.22 -11.07 -16.48
N VAL A 148 0.28 -11.68 -15.40
CA VAL A 148 -0.49 -12.64 -14.59
C VAL A 148 -1.19 -11.91 -13.45
N GLY A 149 -2.52 -11.99 -13.41
CA GLY A 149 -3.39 -11.37 -12.43
C GLY A 149 -4.60 -10.71 -13.07
N GLY A 150 -5.73 -10.65 -12.37
CA GLY A 150 -6.99 -10.08 -12.88
C GLY A 150 -7.35 -8.73 -12.25
N GLY A 151 -6.60 -8.27 -11.25
CA GLY A 151 -6.88 -7.07 -10.47
C GLY A 151 -6.42 -5.76 -11.14
N LEU A 152 -6.66 -4.66 -10.44
CA LEU A 152 -6.33 -3.30 -10.87
C LEU A 152 -4.87 -3.17 -11.33
N THR A 153 -3.92 -3.73 -10.57
CA THR A 153 -2.49 -3.66 -10.89
C THR A 153 -2.15 -4.34 -12.22
N ALA A 154 -2.81 -5.48 -12.51
CA ALA A 154 -2.63 -6.20 -13.78
C ALA A 154 -3.12 -5.36 -14.96
N ILE A 155 -4.31 -4.77 -14.84
CA ILE A 155 -4.92 -3.92 -15.87
C ILE A 155 -4.00 -2.72 -16.16
N GLU A 156 -3.51 -2.05 -15.12
CA GLU A 156 -2.63 -0.88 -15.26
C GLU A 156 -1.28 -1.25 -15.87
N ALA A 157 -0.66 -2.35 -15.44
CA ALA A 157 0.61 -2.80 -15.98
C ALA A 157 0.48 -3.21 -17.47
N ALA A 158 -0.54 -4.01 -17.81
CA ALA A 158 -0.74 -4.45 -19.18
C ALA A 158 -1.01 -3.28 -20.14
N THR A 159 -1.89 -2.36 -19.74
CA THR A 159 -2.25 -1.21 -20.60
C THR A 159 -1.09 -0.21 -20.75
N GLU A 160 -0.31 0.03 -19.69
CA GLU A 160 0.84 0.92 -19.76
C GLU A 160 1.96 0.32 -20.63
N ILE A 161 2.23 -1.00 -20.50
CA ILE A 161 3.20 -1.70 -21.36
C ILE A 161 2.77 -1.67 -22.81
N ALA A 162 1.50 -2.03 -23.11
CA ALA A 162 1.00 -2.04 -24.49
C ALA A 162 0.98 -0.65 -25.12
N GLU A 163 0.71 0.43 -24.36
CA GLU A 163 0.74 1.81 -24.88
C GLU A 163 2.18 2.27 -25.17
N THR A 164 3.14 1.92 -24.33
CA THR A 164 4.55 2.36 -24.46
C THR A 164 5.35 1.48 -25.42
N ARG A 165 4.99 0.20 -25.56
CA ARG A 165 5.64 -0.79 -26.41
C ARG A 165 4.58 -1.47 -27.31
N PRO A 166 3.98 -0.73 -28.27
CA PRO A 166 2.97 -1.28 -29.17
C PRO A 166 3.52 -2.33 -30.16
N ASP A 167 4.83 -2.51 -30.18
CA ASP A 167 5.54 -3.54 -30.91
C ASP A 167 5.56 -4.91 -30.21
N LEU A 168 5.13 -5.00 -28.94
CA LEU A 168 5.09 -6.24 -28.17
C LEU A 168 3.71 -6.90 -28.22
N ALA A 169 3.66 -8.24 -28.15
CA ALA A 169 2.43 -9.00 -28.02
C ALA A 169 2.06 -9.13 -26.53
N VAL A 170 1.25 -8.18 -26.03
CA VAL A 170 0.85 -8.14 -24.62
C VAL A 170 -0.42 -8.95 -24.40
N SER A 171 -0.42 -9.78 -23.36
CA SER A 171 -1.61 -10.48 -22.89
C SER A 171 -1.76 -10.40 -21.37
N ILE A 172 -2.99 -10.65 -20.91
CA ILE A 172 -3.34 -10.72 -19.49
C ILE A 172 -3.95 -12.09 -19.19
N ALA A 173 -3.46 -12.79 -18.16
CA ALA A 173 -3.98 -14.08 -17.73
C ALA A 173 -4.51 -14.00 -16.31
N ALA A 174 -5.79 -14.33 -16.10
CA ALA A 174 -6.47 -14.22 -14.83
C ALA A 174 -7.28 -15.47 -14.50
N ARG A 175 -7.29 -15.85 -13.21
CA ARG A 175 -8.07 -16.98 -12.70
C ARG A 175 -9.59 -16.76 -12.81
N GLY A 176 -10.05 -15.54 -12.70
CA GLY A 176 -11.44 -15.12 -12.95
C GLY A 176 -11.57 -14.33 -14.24
N VAL A 177 -12.63 -13.55 -14.34
CA VAL A 177 -12.83 -12.60 -15.45
C VAL A 177 -12.16 -11.27 -15.10
N VAL A 178 -11.32 -10.76 -16.00
CA VAL A 178 -10.62 -9.50 -15.77
C VAL A 178 -11.61 -8.34 -15.67
N GLY A 179 -11.63 -7.67 -14.53
CA GLY A 179 -12.51 -6.52 -14.29
C GLY A 179 -13.95 -6.86 -13.92
N ASP A 180 -14.27 -8.10 -13.53
CA ASP A 180 -15.63 -8.55 -13.18
C ASP A 180 -16.25 -7.78 -11.99
N TRP A 181 -15.44 -7.21 -11.12
CA TRP A 181 -15.88 -6.36 -10.00
C TRP A 181 -16.34 -4.96 -10.42
N LEU A 182 -16.15 -4.57 -11.66
CA LEU A 182 -16.53 -3.26 -12.18
C LEU A 182 -18.00 -3.27 -12.62
N SER A 183 -18.61 -2.08 -12.71
CA SER A 183 -19.92 -1.94 -13.34
C SER A 183 -19.89 -2.33 -14.84
N GLU A 184 -21.00 -2.74 -15.39
CA GLU A 184 -21.10 -3.10 -16.82
C GLU A 184 -20.60 -2.01 -17.77
N LYS A 185 -20.86 -0.74 -17.42
CA LYS A 185 -20.33 0.41 -18.18
C LYS A 185 -18.82 0.42 -18.19
N ALA A 186 -18.21 0.22 -17.02
CA ALA A 186 -16.76 0.22 -16.85
C ALA A 186 -16.11 -1.02 -17.51
N GLN A 187 -16.75 -2.19 -17.41
CA GLN A 187 -16.29 -3.41 -18.09
C GLN A 187 -16.29 -3.25 -19.60
N ARG A 188 -17.35 -2.71 -20.20
CA ARG A 188 -17.39 -2.44 -21.66
C ARG A 188 -16.28 -1.50 -22.10
N HIS A 189 -16.03 -0.45 -21.31
CA HIS A 189 -14.93 0.49 -21.59
C HIS A 189 -13.56 -0.17 -21.48
N LEU A 190 -13.36 -1.03 -20.46
CA LEU A 190 -12.14 -1.80 -20.26
C LEU A 190 -11.86 -2.72 -21.45
N ARG A 191 -12.86 -3.51 -21.90
CA ARG A 191 -12.72 -4.39 -23.08
C ARG A 191 -12.36 -3.58 -24.32
N GLY A 192 -13.07 -2.47 -24.60
CA GLY A 192 -12.72 -1.59 -25.71
C GLY A 192 -11.33 -0.96 -25.61
N ALA A 193 -10.79 -0.75 -24.42
CA ALA A 193 -9.41 -0.31 -24.23
C ALA A 193 -8.40 -1.43 -24.56
N PHE A 194 -8.67 -2.66 -24.13
CA PHE A 194 -7.85 -3.83 -24.49
C PHE A 194 -7.82 -4.05 -26.01
N ASP A 195 -8.98 -3.99 -26.69
CA ASP A 195 -9.07 -4.12 -28.14
C ASP A 195 -8.23 -3.04 -28.86
N ARG A 196 -8.31 -1.78 -28.42
CA ARG A 196 -7.53 -0.67 -29.00
C ARG A 196 -6.03 -0.80 -28.79
N LEU A 197 -5.61 -1.40 -27.67
CA LEU A 197 -4.20 -1.60 -27.33
C LEU A 197 -3.66 -2.96 -27.82
N GLY A 198 -4.50 -3.78 -28.47
CA GLY A 198 -4.11 -5.10 -28.94
C GLY A 198 -3.80 -6.10 -27.83
N ILE A 199 -4.39 -5.92 -26.62
CA ILE A 199 -4.16 -6.80 -25.50
C ILE A 199 -5.06 -8.03 -25.58
N THR A 200 -4.45 -9.21 -25.59
CA THR A 200 -5.17 -10.49 -25.52
C THR A 200 -5.55 -10.81 -24.07
N VAL A 201 -6.81 -11.19 -23.85
CA VAL A 201 -7.28 -11.53 -22.49
C VAL A 201 -7.53 -13.03 -22.39
N HIS A 202 -6.92 -13.66 -21.39
CA HIS A 202 -7.10 -15.06 -21.02
C HIS A 202 -7.83 -15.09 -19.66
N ASP A 203 -9.16 -15.10 -19.71
CA ASP A 203 -10.01 -15.28 -18.53
C ASP A 203 -10.06 -16.76 -18.13
N HIS A 204 -10.32 -17.05 -16.85
CA HIS A 204 -10.44 -18.40 -16.28
C HIS A 204 -9.18 -19.27 -16.46
N ILE A 205 -8.01 -18.63 -16.35
CA ILE A 205 -6.71 -19.31 -16.44
C ILE A 205 -6.04 -19.26 -15.06
N ASP A 206 -5.92 -20.41 -14.42
CA ASP A 206 -5.21 -20.55 -13.14
C ASP A 206 -3.75 -20.94 -13.39
N ILE A 207 -2.85 -19.98 -13.32
CA ILE A 207 -1.41 -20.22 -13.54
C ILE A 207 -0.85 -20.95 -12.33
N THR A 208 -0.32 -22.15 -12.56
CA THR A 208 0.25 -23.04 -11.55
C THR A 208 1.77 -23.14 -11.61
N ARG A 209 2.39 -22.64 -12.69
CA ARG A 209 3.86 -22.60 -12.82
C ARG A 209 4.28 -21.51 -13.80
N VAL A 210 5.43 -20.92 -13.53
CA VAL A 210 6.14 -20.01 -14.44
C VAL A 210 7.45 -20.68 -14.89
N ALA A 211 7.73 -20.62 -16.18
CA ALA A 211 8.96 -21.13 -16.79
C ALA A 211 9.70 -20.03 -17.55
N ALA A 212 10.92 -20.26 -17.99
CA ALA A 212 11.78 -19.31 -18.68
C ALA A 212 11.16 -18.66 -19.95
N GLY A 213 10.17 -19.31 -20.59
CA GLY A 213 9.58 -18.82 -21.82
C GLY A 213 8.06 -19.01 -21.88
N ALA A 214 7.42 -19.37 -20.76
CA ALA A 214 5.98 -19.64 -20.72
C ALA A 214 5.40 -19.51 -19.32
N VAL A 215 4.09 -19.25 -19.24
CA VAL A 215 3.28 -19.52 -18.05
C VAL A 215 2.41 -20.74 -18.31
N ILE A 216 2.19 -21.57 -17.29
CA ILE A 216 1.54 -22.87 -17.41
C ILE A 216 0.35 -22.91 -16.47
N ASP A 217 -0.81 -23.31 -17.00
CA ASP A 217 -2.03 -23.41 -16.21
C ASP A 217 -2.21 -24.80 -15.54
N GLY A 218 -3.27 -24.94 -14.74
CA GLY A 218 -3.61 -26.18 -14.06
C GLY A 218 -3.99 -27.34 -14.99
N ALA A 219 -4.27 -27.09 -16.25
CA ALA A 219 -4.51 -28.09 -17.28
C ALA A 219 -3.24 -28.41 -18.11
N ALA A 220 -2.07 -27.96 -17.66
CA ALA A 220 -0.78 -28.06 -18.34
C ALA A 220 -0.72 -27.38 -19.71
N ARG A 221 -1.62 -26.42 -19.98
CA ARG A 221 -1.57 -25.61 -21.20
C ARG A 221 -0.51 -24.52 -21.02
N GLU A 222 0.35 -24.39 -22.02
CA GLU A 222 1.39 -23.36 -22.05
C GLU A 222 0.91 -22.10 -22.79
N ILE A 223 1.14 -20.94 -22.20
CA ILE A 223 0.99 -19.64 -22.84
C ILE A 223 2.40 -19.07 -23.00
N PRO A 224 2.89 -18.86 -24.22
CA PRO A 224 4.22 -18.32 -24.48
C PRO A 224 4.40 -16.96 -23.81
N ALA A 225 5.52 -16.78 -23.09
CA ALA A 225 5.83 -15.58 -22.34
C ALA A 225 7.35 -15.37 -22.28
N GLU A 226 7.90 -14.60 -23.21
CA GLU A 226 9.32 -14.20 -23.13
C GLU A 226 9.56 -13.29 -21.93
N LEU A 227 8.50 -12.62 -21.46
CA LEU A 227 8.50 -11.88 -20.21
C LEU A 227 7.19 -12.13 -19.44
N THR A 228 7.30 -12.63 -18.22
CA THR A 228 6.17 -12.75 -17.30
C THR A 228 6.17 -11.59 -16.31
N VAL A 229 5.06 -10.84 -16.24
CA VAL A 229 4.82 -9.80 -15.25
C VAL A 229 3.84 -10.32 -14.20
N TRP A 230 4.32 -10.50 -12.97
CA TRP A 230 3.53 -11.09 -11.89
C TRP A 230 2.86 -10.01 -11.05
N THR A 231 1.54 -9.99 -11.06
CA THR A 231 0.70 -9.03 -10.34
C THR A 231 -0.44 -9.72 -9.56
N ALA A 232 -0.33 -11.04 -9.34
CA ALA A 232 -1.40 -11.88 -8.81
C ALA A 232 -1.63 -11.73 -7.29
N GLY A 233 -1.15 -10.68 -6.67
CA GLY A 233 -1.48 -10.34 -5.29
C GLY A 233 -0.33 -9.72 -4.52
N PHE A 234 -0.67 -9.27 -3.31
CA PHE A 234 0.26 -8.72 -2.34
C PHE A 234 0.23 -9.55 -1.07
N ALA A 235 1.37 -9.65 -0.40
CA ALA A 235 1.49 -10.18 0.96
C ALA A 235 2.06 -9.09 1.87
N ALA A 236 1.68 -9.07 3.14
CA ALA A 236 2.32 -8.22 4.13
C ALA A 236 3.81 -8.53 4.19
N HIS A 237 4.62 -7.53 4.57
CA HIS A 237 6.06 -7.74 4.73
C HIS A 237 6.32 -8.84 5.78
N PRO A 238 7.15 -9.86 5.50
CA PRO A 238 7.27 -11.07 6.35
C PRO A 238 7.79 -10.78 7.76
N LEU A 239 8.39 -9.62 7.98
CA LEU A 239 8.96 -9.23 9.26
C LEU A 239 7.92 -9.20 10.39
N ALA A 240 6.64 -8.86 10.10
CA ALA A 240 5.59 -8.88 11.12
C ALA A 240 5.33 -10.29 11.66
N ALA A 241 5.29 -11.28 10.78
CA ALA A 241 5.09 -12.69 11.15
C ALA A 241 6.28 -13.30 11.92
N ALA A 242 7.46 -12.66 11.86
CA ALA A 242 8.64 -13.04 12.64
C ALA A 242 8.68 -12.43 14.06
N THR A 243 7.66 -11.67 14.46
CA THR A 243 7.53 -11.06 15.79
C THR A 243 6.49 -11.79 16.64
N ALA A 244 6.33 -11.38 17.91
CA ALA A 244 5.25 -11.85 18.78
C ALA A 244 3.90 -11.14 18.52
N LEU A 245 3.78 -10.33 17.47
CA LEU A 245 2.52 -9.71 17.08
C LEU A 245 1.52 -10.75 16.57
N GLU A 246 0.26 -10.57 16.91
CA GLU A 246 -0.81 -11.34 16.28
C GLU A 246 -0.97 -10.91 14.82
N VAL A 247 -0.82 -11.87 13.91
CA VAL A 247 -0.95 -11.67 12.47
C VAL A 247 -2.00 -12.59 11.86
N SER A 248 -2.62 -12.15 10.77
CA SER A 248 -3.53 -12.95 9.96
C SER A 248 -2.78 -13.97 9.09
N ASP A 249 -3.52 -14.87 8.44
CA ASP A 249 -2.98 -15.82 7.45
C ASP A 249 -2.28 -15.13 6.27
N THR A 250 -2.60 -13.86 6.00
CA THR A 250 -1.93 -13.03 4.99
C THR A 250 -0.73 -12.26 5.53
N GLY A 251 -0.35 -12.48 6.80
CA GLY A 251 0.78 -11.84 7.47
C GLY A 251 0.52 -10.40 7.93
N GLN A 252 -0.71 -9.91 7.84
CA GLN A 252 -1.09 -8.57 8.31
C GLN A 252 -1.27 -8.57 9.82
N ILE A 253 -0.78 -7.54 10.51
CA ILE A 253 -0.96 -7.35 11.95
C ILE A 253 -2.43 -7.08 12.24
N VAL A 254 -3.04 -7.86 13.14
CA VAL A 254 -4.42 -7.68 13.56
C VAL A 254 -4.52 -6.44 14.46
N VAL A 255 -5.41 -5.51 14.10
CA VAL A 255 -5.58 -4.24 14.83
C VAL A 255 -7.04 -4.00 15.21
N ASP A 256 -7.23 -3.19 16.25
CA ASP A 256 -8.54 -2.68 16.65
C ASP A 256 -9.00 -1.49 15.75
N ALA A 257 -10.19 -0.95 15.99
CA ALA A 257 -10.75 0.19 15.26
C ALA A 257 -9.86 1.46 15.32
N THR A 258 -8.92 1.53 16.26
CA THR A 258 -7.97 2.64 16.42
C THR A 258 -6.60 2.36 15.79
N MET A 259 -6.50 1.27 15.00
CA MET A 259 -5.26 0.79 14.38
C MET A 259 -4.20 0.33 15.39
N ARG A 260 -4.57 0.05 16.63
CA ARG A 260 -3.70 -0.47 17.67
C ARG A 260 -3.67 -2.00 17.58
N SER A 261 -2.49 -2.60 17.69
CA SER A 261 -2.36 -4.07 17.73
C SER A 261 -3.17 -4.66 18.89
N VAL A 262 -3.88 -5.75 18.61
CA VAL A 262 -4.69 -6.45 19.62
C VAL A 262 -3.82 -7.21 20.63
N SER A 263 -2.59 -7.58 20.24
CA SER A 263 -1.65 -8.31 21.07
C SER A 263 -0.66 -7.41 21.85
N HIS A 264 -0.29 -6.24 21.29
CA HIS A 264 0.75 -5.36 21.88
C HIS A 264 0.28 -3.90 21.89
N PRO A 265 -0.10 -3.38 23.05
CA PRO A 265 -0.75 -2.07 23.18
C PRO A 265 0.12 -0.86 22.79
N ASP A 266 1.42 -1.02 22.70
CA ASP A 266 2.35 0.04 22.30
C ASP A 266 2.64 0.04 20.80
N VAL A 267 2.04 -0.90 20.06
CA VAL A 267 2.22 -1.06 18.61
C VAL A 267 0.93 -0.68 17.88
N TYR A 268 1.07 0.14 16.85
CA TYR A 268 0.03 0.48 15.87
C TYR A 268 0.47 -0.05 14.51
N ALA A 269 -0.46 -0.53 13.70
CA ALA A 269 -0.15 -0.91 12.33
C ALA A 269 -1.08 -0.20 11.35
N VAL A 270 -0.53 0.22 10.20
CA VAL A 270 -1.26 1.01 9.20
C VAL A 270 -0.89 0.63 7.76
N GLY A 271 -1.80 0.88 6.85
CA GLY A 271 -1.64 0.55 5.43
C GLY A 271 -1.68 -0.95 5.19
N ASP A 272 -0.97 -1.42 4.17
CA ASP A 272 -1.03 -2.82 3.74
C ASP A 272 -0.55 -3.81 4.82
N ALA A 273 0.20 -3.34 5.82
CA ALA A 273 0.72 -4.17 6.91
C ALA A 273 -0.33 -4.51 7.98
N ALA A 274 -1.49 -3.85 7.97
CA ALA A 274 -2.53 -4.02 8.99
C ALA A 274 -3.78 -4.69 8.45
N LEU A 275 -4.34 -5.63 9.20
CA LEU A 275 -5.69 -6.14 9.01
C LEU A 275 -6.64 -5.34 9.90
N ALA A 276 -7.41 -4.46 9.28
CA ALA A 276 -8.39 -3.62 9.92
C ALA A 276 -9.75 -3.75 9.23
N ASP A 277 -10.82 -3.72 9.98
CA ASP A 277 -12.17 -3.72 9.44
C ASP A 277 -12.59 -2.30 9.01
N GLY A 278 -13.26 -2.25 7.87
CA GLY A 278 -13.87 -1.05 7.32
C GLY A 278 -15.40 -1.07 7.41
N ALA A 279 -16.01 -0.28 6.55
CA ALA A 279 -17.47 -0.23 6.45
C ALA A 279 -18.06 -1.63 6.16
N GLY A 280 -19.14 -1.96 6.85
CA GLY A 280 -19.80 -3.27 6.72
C GLY A 280 -19.05 -4.43 7.38
N GLY A 281 -18.05 -4.17 8.24
CA GLY A 281 -17.24 -5.21 8.89
C GLY A 281 -16.38 -6.00 7.91
N LYS A 282 -16.06 -5.44 6.76
CA LYS A 282 -15.20 -6.08 5.75
C LYS A 282 -13.75 -5.61 5.91
N PRO A 283 -12.76 -6.50 5.75
CA PRO A 283 -11.36 -6.10 5.76
C PRO A 283 -11.05 -5.01 4.72
N LEU A 284 -10.26 -4.03 5.13
CA LEU A 284 -9.77 -2.99 4.23
C LEU A 284 -8.77 -3.57 3.23
N ARG A 285 -8.86 -3.14 1.98
CA ARG A 285 -7.92 -3.57 0.93
C ARG A 285 -6.50 -3.04 1.18
N MET A 286 -5.50 -3.80 0.79
CA MET A 286 -4.12 -3.31 0.64
C MET A 286 -4.07 -2.26 -0.48
N SER A 287 -4.26 -0.99 -0.13
CA SER A 287 -4.32 0.11 -1.10
C SER A 287 -3.96 1.46 -0.48
N CYS A 288 -3.56 2.43 -1.31
CA CYS A 288 -3.36 3.81 -0.84
C CYS A 288 -4.66 4.47 -0.36
N ALA A 289 -5.83 4.00 -0.84
CA ALA A 289 -7.13 4.53 -0.45
C ALA A 289 -7.47 4.24 1.02
N SER A 290 -7.06 3.08 1.54
CA SER A 290 -7.19 2.71 2.95
C SER A 290 -6.01 3.23 3.80
N GLY A 291 -4.79 3.22 3.25
CA GLY A 291 -3.58 3.55 4.00
C GLY A 291 -3.55 4.96 4.59
N GLY A 292 -4.04 5.97 3.87
CA GLY A 292 -4.14 7.35 4.36
C GLY A 292 -5.10 7.49 5.56
N PRO A 293 -6.37 7.10 5.44
CA PRO A 293 -7.32 7.11 6.55
C PRO A 293 -6.86 6.29 7.76
N MET A 294 -6.28 5.10 7.57
CA MET A 294 -5.69 4.30 8.66
C MET A 294 -4.56 5.07 9.37
N ALA A 295 -3.69 5.74 8.62
CA ALA A 295 -2.62 6.55 9.19
C ALA A 295 -3.16 7.74 10.01
N TRP A 296 -4.24 8.38 9.55
CA TRP A 296 -4.89 9.45 10.32
C TRP A 296 -5.49 8.91 11.61
N GLN A 297 -6.20 7.79 11.55
CA GLN A 297 -6.81 7.15 12.72
C GLN A 297 -5.75 6.75 13.75
N ALA A 298 -4.69 6.05 13.33
CA ALA A 298 -3.60 5.65 14.22
C ALA A 298 -2.90 6.84 14.88
N ALA A 299 -2.56 7.87 14.09
CA ALA A 299 -1.86 9.03 14.61
C ALA A 299 -2.73 9.85 15.57
N ASP A 300 -4.02 10.03 15.27
CA ASP A 300 -4.95 10.74 16.15
C ASP A 300 -5.24 9.92 17.41
N ALA A 301 -5.37 8.59 17.32
CA ALA A 301 -5.56 7.70 18.45
C ALA A 301 -4.32 7.68 19.40
N LEU A 302 -3.12 7.52 18.83
CA LEU A 302 -1.89 7.57 19.62
C LEU A 302 -1.72 8.93 20.29
N ALA A 303 -1.93 10.03 19.56
CA ALA A 303 -1.83 11.38 20.13
C ALA A 303 -2.87 11.61 21.22
N ALA A 304 -4.11 11.12 21.06
CA ALA A 304 -5.17 11.23 22.06
C ALA A 304 -4.77 10.52 23.36
N ARG A 305 -4.31 9.26 23.26
CA ARG A 305 -3.83 8.48 24.44
C ARG A 305 -2.69 9.17 25.16
N LEU A 306 -1.69 9.65 24.42
CA LEU A 306 -0.53 10.35 25.04
C LEU A 306 -0.92 11.68 25.68
N THR A 307 -1.98 12.31 25.24
CA THR A 307 -2.42 13.63 25.78
C THR A 307 -3.63 13.53 26.72
N GLY A 308 -4.02 12.31 27.14
CA GLY A 308 -5.13 12.08 28.06
C GLY A 308 -6.50 12.47 27.50
N ARG A 309 -6.71 12.32 26.19
CA ARG A 309 -7.95 12.68 25.53
C ARG A 309 -8.71 11.44 25.08
N GLU A 310 -10.00 11.63 24.83
CA GLU A 310 -10.84 10.63 24.19
C GLU A 310 -10.27 10.26 22.81
N VAL A 311 -10.19 8.96 22.55
CA VAL A 311 -9.65 8.41 21.31
C VAL A 311 -10.74 8.49 20.25
N PRO A 312 -10.51 9.17 19.12
CA PRO A 312 -11.49 9.19 18.05
C PRO A 312 -11.58 7.82 17.37
N GLU A 313 -12.79 7.39 17.07
CA GLU A 313 -13.06 6.23 16.24
C GLU A 313 -13.77 6.65 14.97
N THR A 314 -13.31 6.18 13.83
CA THR A 314 -13.89 6.51 12.53
C THR A 314 -13.96 5.26 11.68
N THR A 315 -15.13 4.94 11.16
CA THR A 315 -15.28 3.85 10.19
C THR A 315 -14.69 4.27 8.84
N ILE A 316 -13.70 3.52 8.38
CA ILE A 316 -13.04 3.74 7.09
C ILE A 316 -13.86 3.05 6.00
N GLY A 317 -14.14 3.77 4.92
CA GLY A 317 -14.87 3.24 3.76
C GLY A 317 -14.36 3.85 2.46
N TYR A 318 -14.87 3.33 1.35
CA TYR A 318 -14.47 3.70 0.00
C TYR A 318 -15.52 4.60 -0.67
N ASN A 319 -15.09 5.37 -1.66
CA ASN A 319 -15.97 6.19 -2.50
C ASN A 319 -15.83 5.82 -3.98
N PHE A 320 -14.61 5.50 -4.42
CA PHE A 320 -14.31 5.14 -5.81
C PHE A 320 -13.00 4.35 -5.91
N GLN A 321 -12.84 3.69 -7.05
CA GLN A 321 -11.61 3.05 -7.49
C GLN A 321 -11.13 3.75 -8.76
N CYS A 322 -9.83 4.04 -8.85
CA CYS A 322 -9.21 4.69 -9.99
C CYS A 322 -8.32 3.71 -10.73
N ILE A 323 -8.55 3.49 -12.02
CA ILE A 323 -7.79 2.58 -12.87
C ILE A 323 -7.27 3.35 -14.08
N SER A 324 -5.96 3.32 -14.35
CA SER A 324 -5.41 3.81 -15.61
C SER A 324 -5.47 2.75 -16.69
N LEU A 325 -5.75 3.18 -17.92
CA LEU A 325 -5.73 2.36 -19.12
C LEU A 325 -4.75 3.00 -20.13
N GLY A 326 -3.46 3.02 -19.71
CA GLY A 326 -2.45 3.88 -20.31
C GLY A 326 -2.54 5.33 -19.82
N ARG A 327 -1.86 6.27 -20.50
CA ARG A 327 -1.72 7.68 -20.05
C ARG A 327 -2.92 8.57 -20.34
N ARG A 328 -3.73 8.21 -21.33
CA ARG A 328 -4.80 9.07 -21.87
C ARG A 328 -6.19 8.52 -21.65
N ASP A 329 -6.31 7.37 -21.02
CA ASP A 329 -7.57 6.70 -20.75
C ASP A 329 -7.60 6.18 -19.31
N GLY A 330 -8.81 5.93 -18.78
CA GLY A 330 -8.97 5.42 -17.41
C GLY A 330 -10.42 5.15 -17.06
N ILE A 331 -10.59 4.61 -15.86
CA ILE A 331 -11.88 4.34 -15.24
C ILE A 331 -11.85 4.89 -13.82
N ILE A 332 -12.88 5.66 -13.44
CA ILE A 332 -13.22 5.96 -12.05
C ILE A 332 -14.53 5.24 -11.77
N GLN A 333 -14.45 4.11 -11.10
CA GLN A 333 -15.59 3.33 -10.66
C GLN A 333 -16.06 3.83 -9.30
N PHE A 334 -17.27 4.38 -9.20
CA PHE A 334 -17.86 4.70 -7.91
C PHE A 334 -18.27 3.43 -7.18
N VAL A 335 -18.03 3.40 -5.87
CA VAL A 335 -18.35 2.26 -5.01
C VAL A 335 -19.16 2.69 -3.79
N THR A 336 -19.78 1.72 -3.12
CA THR A 336 -20.35 1.90 -1.79
C THR A 336 -19.22 1.97 -0.74
N PRO A 337 -19.50 2.44 0.50
CA PRO A 337 -18.47 2.44 1.55
C PRO A 337 -17.83 1.07 1.80
N ASP A 338 -18.55 -0.03 1.58
CA ASP A 338 -18.09 -1.41 1.69
C ASP A 338 -17.55 -1.99 0.36
N ASP A 339 -17.15 -1.09 -0.58
CA ASP A 339 -16.42 -1.37 -1.82
C ASP A 339 -17.20 -2.13 -2.91
N GLN A 340 -18.53 -2.06 -2.93
CA GLN A 340 -19.33 -2.63 -4.01
C GLN A 340 -19.50 -1.64 -5.15
N ALA A 341 -19.32 -2.09 -6.40
CA ALA A 341 -19.45 -1.22 -7.57
C ALA A 341 -20.89 -0.68 -7.71
N LYS A 342 -21.00 0.64 -7.85
CA LYS A 342 -22.23 1.31 -8.30
C LYS A 342 -22.30 1.28 -9.82
N SER A 343 -23.49 1.43 -10.38
CA SER A 343 -23.68 1.51 -11.85
C SER A 343 -22.97 2.71 -12.49
N THR A 344 -22.63 3.72 -11.70
CA THR A 344 -22.00 4.97 -12.16
C THR A 344 -20.48 4.81 -12.25
N ALA A 345 -19.93 5.16 -13.42
CA ALA A 345 -18.49 5.26 -13.64
C ALA A 345 -18.18 6.43 -14.59
N ILE A 346 -17.01 7.06 -14.38
CA ILE A 346 -16.40 8.00 -15.35
C ILE A 346 -15.34 7.23 -16.12
N THR A 347 -15.27 7.43 -17.44
CA THR A 347 -14.34 6.72 -18.31
C THR A 347 -13.62 7.68 -19.26
N GLY A 348 -12.59 7.21 -19.93
CA GLY A 348 -11.87 7.95 -20.95
C GLY A 348 -10.90 9.00 -20.36
N ARG A 349 -10.63 10.04 -21.15
CA ARG A 349 -9.68 11.11 -20.79
C ARG A 349 -10.04 11.86 -19.50
N ALA A 350 -11.33 11.98 -19.20
CA ALA A 350 -11.78 12.60 -17.96
C ALA A 350 -11.35 11.77 -16.74
N ALA A 351 -11.53 10.46 -16.80
CA ALA A 351 -11.08 9.55 -15.74
C ALA A 351 -9.56 9.57 -15.58
N ALA A 352 -8.79 9.59 -16.68
CA ALA A 352 -7.34 9.70 -16.62
C ALA A 352 -6.88 10.97 -15.88
N ARG A 353 -7.51 12.13 -16.15
CA ARG A 353 -7.19 13.40 -15.45
C ARG A 353 -7.55 13.34 -13.96
N VAL A 354 -8.71 12.77 -13.62
CA VAL A 354 -9.12 12.60 -12.22
C VAL A 354 -8.13 11.69 -11.49
N LYS A 355 -7.73 10.58 -12.10
CA LYS A 355 -6.72 9.68 -11.50
C LYS A 355 -5.38 10.39 -11.28
N GLU A 356 -4.90 11.15 -12.26
CA GLU A 356 -3.65 11.91 -12.14
C GLU A 356 -3.74 12.92 -10.97
N PHE A 357 -4.88 13.60 -10.84
CA PHE A 357 -5.14 14.50 -9.71
C PHE A 357 -5.13 13.75 -8.37
N VAL A 358 -5.78 12.57 -8.29
CA VAL A 358 -5.81 11.73 -7.08
C VAL A 358 -4.39 11.25 -6.70
N CYS A 359 -3.61 10.76 -7.67
CA CYS A 359 -2.24 10.32 -7.42
C CYS A 359 -1.34 11.48 -6.94
N SER A 360 -1.45 12.64 -7.59
CA SER A 360 -0.70 13.84 -7.22
C SER A 360 -1.14 14.38 -5.86
N GLY A 361 -2.45 14.35 -5.58
CA GLY A 361 -3.02 14.72 -4.28
C GLY A 361 -2.57 13.80 -3.14
N ALA A 362 -2.49 12.50 -3.39
CA ALA A 362 -1.99 11.53 -2.42
C ALA A 362 -0.50 11.80 -2.08
N ALA A 363 0.34 12.08 -3.08
CA ALA A 363 1.73 12.44 -2.84
C ALA A 363 1.87 13.80 -2.14
N TRP A 364 1.03 14.79 -2.50
CA TRP A 364 0.98 16.10 -1.85
C TRP A 364 0.58 16.00 -0.37
N SER A 365 -0.37 15.12 -0.03
CA SER A 365 -0.89 14.96 1.33
C SER A 365 0.16 14.53 2.35
N ILE A 366 1.28 13.92 1.92
CA ILE A 366 2.39 13.55 2.79
C ILE A 366 3.05 14.79 3.42
N GLY A 367 3.27 15.84 2.64
CA GLY A 367 3.74 17.13 3.16
C GLY A 367 2.64 17.93 3.91
N HIS A 368 1.38 17.51 3.75
CA HIS A 368 0.22 18.18 4.34
C HIS A 368 -0.68 17.19 5.12
N PRO A 369 -0.14 16.54 6.17
CA PRO A 369 -0.79 15.39 6.84
C PRO A 369 -2.08 15.75 7.59
N THR A 370 -2.40 17.05 7.71
CA THR A 370 -3.68 17.55 8.25
C THR A 370 -4.58 18.17 7.18
N LEU A 371 -4.25 18.00 5.88
CA LEU A 371 -4.95 18.59 4.74
C LEU A 371 -5.20 20.11 4.90
N LEU A 372 -4.20 20.82 5.42
CA LEU A 372 -4.24 22.26 5.76
C LEU A 372 -5.25 22.64 6.86
N LEU A 373 -5.96 21.68 7.45
CA LEU A 373 -6.83 21.97 8.59
C LEU A 373 -5.98 22.44 9.80
N PRO A 374 -6.47 23.43 10.57
CA PRO A 374 -5.79 23.90 11.77
C PRO A 374 -5.51 22.74 12.73
N SER A 375 -4.28 22.63 13.20
CA SER A 375 -3.88 21.63 14.19
C SER A 375 -3.10 22.30 15.30
N ARG A 376 -3.41 21.91 16.55
CA ARG A 376 -2.68 22.39 17.72
C ARG A 376 -1.80 21.26 18.26
N ARG A 377 -0.51 21.52 18.43
CA ARG A 377 0.39 20.63 19.17
C ARG A 377 0.04 20.65 20.66
N ARG A 378 0.02 19.46 21.25
CA ARG A 378 -0.35 19.26 22.65
C ARG A 378 0.79 18.60 23.38
N HIS A 379 0.92 18.95 24.66
CA HIS A 379 1.85 18.32 25.57
C HIS A 379 1.33 16.93 25.95
N VAL A 380 2.27 15.99 26.13
CA VAL A 380 2.00 14.66 26.68
C VAL A 380 1.53 14.84 28.12
N ALA A 381 0.47 14.15 28.50
CA ALA A 381 -0.04 14.19 29.87
C ALA A 381 1.04 13.67 30.84
N ALA A 382 1.24 14.35 31.94
CA ALA A 382 2.06 13.81 32.99
C ALA A 382 1.50 12.45 33.44
N THR A 383 2.35 11.43 33.53
CA THR A 383 1.96 10.06 33.93
C THR A 383 1.49 10.10 35.40
N GLY A 384 0.26 10.52 35.61
CA GLY A 384 -0.48 10.27 36.85
C GLY A 384 -1.11 8.88 36.67
N VAL A 385 -0.84 8.00 37.60
CA VAL A 385 -1.48 6.70 37.78
C VAL A 385 -2.98 6.87 37.60
N VAL A 386 -3.54 6.40 36.45
CA VAL A 386 -4.99 6.17 36.37
C VAL A 386 -5.22 4.88 37.15
N GLU A 387 -5.47 5.02 38.46
CA GLU A 387 -6.07 3.94 39.24
C GLU A 387 -7.35 3.50 38.47
N SER A 388 -7.38 2.24 38.10
CA SER A 388 -8.56 1.56 37.61
C SER A 388 -9.67 1.71 38.65
N GLY A 389 -10.60 2.62 38.39
CA GLY A 389 -11.83 2.74 39.18
C GLY A 389 -12.59 1.45 39.11
N LEU A 390 -12.51 0.65 40.16
CA LEU A 390 -13.39 -0.46 40.47
C LEU A 390 -14.84 0.08 40.46
N VAL A 391 -15.58 -0.25 39.40
CA VAL A 391 -17.04 -0.08 39.40
C VAL A 391 -17.59 -1.06 40.41
N THR A 392 -17.92 -0.58 41.60
CA THR A 392 -18.71 -1.30 42.57
C THR A 392 -20.13 -1.50 42.02
N PRO A 393 -20.66 -2.71 41.97
CA PRO A 393 -22.04 -2.90 41.56
C PRO A 393 -22.97 -2.33 42.63
N ARG A 394 -23.82 -1.37 42.27
CA ARG A 394 -24.96 -0.95 43.11
C ARG A 394 -25.88 -2.13 43.30
N ARG A 395 -25.98 -2.61 44.53
CA ARG A 395 -27.10 -3.42 45.00
C ARG A 395 -28.33 -2.51 45.13
N GLY A 396 -29.41 -2.92 44.56
CA GLY A 396 -30.73 -2.34 44.68
C GLY A 396 -31.69 -3.13 43.82
#